data_faf8d3662f8bc8ca4827740a4e32e3d7
#
_entry.id   faf8d3662f8bc8ca4827740a4e32e3d7
#
_cell.length_a   1.000
_cell.length_b   1.000
_cell.length_c   1.000
_cell.angle_alpha   90.00
_cell.angle_beta   90.00
_cell.angle_gamma   90.00
#
_symmetry.space_group_name_H-M   'P 1'
#
loop_
_entity.id
_entity.type
_entity.pdbx_description
1 polymer ?
#
loop_
_entity_poly.entity_id
_entity_poly.type
_entity_poly.pdbx_seq_one_letter_code
_entity_poly.pdbx_strand_id
1 'polypeptide(L)'
;MKFIVDLTMGRLAKWLRIAGYDTVFYNSANLDKLIEIASKEGRMILTRNSGFIKKKKKTFEEKGIPFLLLTSDRVEDQLKGVAANFKLNLKGNPFTLCIDCNKPLVKISKEDVAGKVPEFVYQNYNKFVQCSNCKKIFWGGTHKERMEGIIKAVIEN
;
A
#
# COMPACT_ATOMS: atom_id res chain seq x y z
N MET A 1 2.03 -4.79 -10.86
CA MET A 1 3.01 -3.72 -10.54
C MET A 1 3.31 -3.78 -9.05
N LYS A 2 4.58 -3.66 -8.66
CA LYS A 2 5.03 -3.78 -7.26
C LYS A 2 5.82 -2.54 -6.87
N PHE A 3 5.64 -2.07 -5.65
CA PHE A 3 6.34 -0.88 -5.13
C PHE A 3 7.15 -1.21 -3.87
N ILE A 4 8.14 -0.37 -3.60
CA ILE A 4 8.82 -0.29 -2.32
C ILE A 4 8.95 1.18 -1.95
N VAL A 5 8.63 1.51 -0.72
CA VAL A 5 8.74 2.87 -0.19
C VAL A 5 9.73 2.91 0.97
N ASP A 6 10.42 4.01 1.13
CA ASP A 6 11.33 4.24 2.26
C ASP A 6 10.57 4.60 3.56
N LEU A 7 11.32 4.76 4.64
CA LEU A 7 10.77 5.02 5.97
C LEU A 7 9.93 6.32 6.08
N THR A 8 10.08 7.26 5.13
CA THR A 8 9.34 8.53 5.13
C THR A 8 7.94 8.42 4.54
N MET A 9 7.61 7.30 3.89
CA MET A 9 6.41 7.14 3.07
C MET A 9 5.47 6.00 3.52
N GLY A 10 5.51 5.64 4.80
CA GLY A 10 4.69 4.53 5.33
C GLY A 10 3.18 4.72 5.15
N ARG A 11 2.68 5.97 5.16
CA ARG A 11 1.26 6.26 4.88
C ARG A 11 0.90 5.95 3.44
N LEU A 12 1.75 6.30 2.48
CA LEU A 12 1.54 5.98 1.07
C LEU A 12 1.52 4.46 0.84
N ALA A 13 2.40 3.70 1.51
CA ALA A 13 2.37 2.23 1.43
C ALA A 13 1.00 1.66 1.81
N LYS A 14 0.39 2.16 2.88
CA LYS A 14 -0.97 1.74 3.29
C LYS A 14 -2.01 2.04 2.22
N TRP A 15 -1.98 3.22 1.63
CA TRP A 15 -2.94 3.60 0.58
C TRP A 15 -2.78 2.78 -0.71
N LEU A 16 -1.56 2.50 -1.12
CA LEU A 16 -1.31 1.63 -2.27
C LEU A 16 -1.80 0.19 -2.01
N ARG A 17 -1.62 -0.34 -0.79
CA ARG A 17 -2.19 -1.64 -0.38
C ARG A 17 -3.72 -1.62 -0.36
N ILE A 18 -4.34 -0.55 0.12
CA ILE A 18 -5.80 -0.36 0.06
C ILE A 18 -6.29 -0.42 -1.39
N ALA A 19 -5.56 0.19 -2.32
CA ALA A 19 -5.88 0.16 -3.75
C ALA A 19 -5.50 -1.18 -4.43
N GLY A 20 -4.95 -2.16 -3.68
CA GLY A 20 -4.62 -3.50 -4.19
C GLY A 20 -3.23 -3.63 -4.80
N TYR A 21 -2.33 -2.67 -4.58
CA TYR A 21 -0.96 -2.72 -5.10
C TYR A 21 0.02 -3.25 -4.07
N ASP A 22 0.74 -4.33 -4.42
CA ASP A 22 1.81 -4.91 -3.61
C ASP A 22 2.88 -3.84 -3.32
N THR A 23 2.95 -3.40 -2.07
CA THR A 23 3.82 -2.32 -1.64
C THR A 23 4.56 -2.68 -0.36
N VAL A 24 5.87 -2.84 -0.46
CA VAL A 24 6.75 -3.04 0.70
C VAL A 24 7.03 -1.68 1.35
N PHE A 25 6.82 -1.59 2.65
CA PHE A 25 7.31 -0.48 3.48
C PHE A 25 8.65 -0.89 4.10
N TYR A 26 9.72 -0.26 3.65
CA TYR A 26 11.06 -0.51 4.15
C TYR A 26 11.38 0.45 5.29
N ASN A 27 11.15 0.00 6.51
CA ASN A 27 11.32 0.79 7.73
C ASN A 27 12.77 0.72 8.26
N SER A 28 13.73 1.13 7.44
CA SER A 28 15.14 1.21 7.84
C SER A 28 15.87 2.32 7.07
N ALA A 29 16.90 2.88 7.68
CA ALA A 29 17.77 3.86 7.04
C ALA A 29 18.78 3.25 6.04
N ASN A 30 18.89 1.92 5.96
CA ASN A 30 19.80 1.24 5.04
C ASN A 30 19.25 1.24 3.61
N LEU A 31 19.53 2.31 2.86
CA LEU A 31 19.03 2.49 1.49
C LEU A 31 19.68 1.52 0.48
N ASP A 32 20.86 0.98 0.74
CA ASP A 32 21.48 -0.03 -0.12
C ASP A 32 20.68 -1.34 -0.07
N LYS A 33 20.19 -1.71 1.11
CA LYS A 33 19.31 -2.87 1.26
C LYS A 33 17.95 -2.65 0.59
N LEU A 34 17.43 -1.43 0.62
CA LEU A 34 16.19 -1.07 -0.12
C LEU A 34 16.39 -1.28 -1.63
N ILE A 35 17.53 -0.84 -2.17
CA ILE A 35 17.88 -1.04 -3.59
C ILE A 35 18.00 -2.52 -3.93
N GLU A 36 18.65 -3.32 -3.06
CA GLU A 36 18.78 -4.77 -3.24
C GLU A 36 17.40 -5.44 -3.36
N ILE A 37 16.48 -5.12 -2.43
CA ILE A 37 15.11 -5.66 -2.47
C ILE A 37 14.38 -5.21 -3.74
N ALA A 38 14.48 -3.92 -4.10
CA ALA A 38 13.85 -3.39 -5.30
C ALA A 38 14.31 -4.12 -6.56
N SER A 39 15.62 -4.31 -6.69
CA SER A 39 16.23 -5.04 -7.82
C SER A 39 15.81 -6.51 -7.86
N LYS A 40 15.92 -7.21 -6.73
CA LYS A 40 15.62 -8.65 -6.63
C LYS A 40 14.14 -8.97 -6.90
N GLU A 41 13.24 -8.11 -6.43
CA GLU A 41 11.80 -8.34 -6.52
C GLU A 41 11.10 -7.58 -7.65
N GLY A 42 11.85 -6.83 -8.47
CA GLY A 42 11.31 -6.02 -9.56
C GLY A 42 10.34 -4.94 -9.07
N ARG A 43 10.72 -4.22 -8.00
CA ARG A 43 9.88 -3.18 -7.39
C ARG A 43 10.31 -1.79 -7.84
N MET A 44 9.34 -0.93 -8.07
CA MET A 44 9.56 0.51 -8.25
C MET A 44 9.80 1.19 -6.91
N ILE A 45 10.83 2.04 -6.83
CA ILE A 45 11.14 2.81 -5.64
C ILE A 45 10.32 4.09 -5.64
N LEU A 46 9.57 4.33 -4.56
CA LEU A 46 8.89 5.60 -4.31
C LEU A 46 9.55 6.25 -3.09
N THR A 47 9.98 7.49 -3.23
CA THR A 47 10.72 8.20 -2.17
C THR A 47 10.49 9.70 -2.23
N ARG A 48 10.69 10.37 -1.09
CA ARG A 48 10.79 11.85 -1.00
C ARG A 48 12.24 12.31 -0.81
N ASN A 49 13.17 11.38 -0.73
CA ASN A 49 14.58 11.69 -0.46
C ASN A 49 15.33 12.00 -1.77
N SER A 50 15.37 13.27 -2.14
CA SER A 50 16.09 13.74 -3.33
C SER A 50 17.58 13.49 -3.25
N GLY A 51 18.19 13.56 -2.06
CA GLY A 51 19.60 13.26 -1.83
C GLY A 51 19.92 11.79 -2.11
N PHE A 52 19.03 10.89 -1.71
CA PHE A 52 19.14 9.47 -2.04
C PHE A 52 19.15 9.22 -3.56
N ILE A 53 18.19 9.83 -4.27
CA ILE A 53 18.11 9.71 -5.73
C ILE A 53 19.39 10.24 -6.38
N LYS A 54 19.85 11.45 -6.02
CA LYS A 54 21.08 12.04 -6.56
C LYS A 54 22.29 11.14 -6.32
N LYS A 55 22.46 10.63 -5.10
CA LYS A 55 23.59 9.78 -4.70
C LYS A 55 23.61 8.43 -5.43
N LYS A 56 22.45 7.84 -5.71
CA LYS A 56 22.30 6.49 -6.24
C LYS A 56 21.85 6.44 -7.70
N LYS A 57 21.77 7.58 -8.39
CA LYS A 57 21.29 7.67 -9.78
C LYS A 57 21.96 6.66 -10.70
N LYS A 58 23.29 6.61 -10.69
CA LYS A 58 24.08 5.67 -11.49
C LYS A 58 23.69 4.18 -11.19
N THR A 59 23.52 3.85 -9.93
CA THR A 59 23.11 2.49 -9.52
C THR A 59 21.71 2.13 -10.05
N PHE A 60 20.78 3.09 -10.05
CA PHE A 60 19.45 2.87 -10.60
C PHE A 60 19.49 2.64 -12.12
N GLU A 61 20.28 3.44 -12.83
CA GLU A 61 20.47 3.30 -14.29
C GLU A 61 21.11 1.96 -14.63
N GLU A 62 22.23 1.59 -13.99
CA GLU A 62 22.95 0.33 -14.20
C GLU A 62 22.10 -0.91 -13.91
N LYS A 63 21.24 -0.85 -12.88
CA LYS A 63 20.38 -1.96 -12.47
C LYS A 63 18.99 -1.93 -13.11
N GLY A 64 18.68 -0.91 -13.91
CA GLY A 64 17.36 -0.74 -14.51
C GLY A 64 16.23 -0.61 -13.48
N ILE A 65 16.49 -0.03 -12.31
CA ILE A 65 15.50 0.10 -11.23
C ILE A 65 14.68 1.38 -11.43
N PRO A 66 13.38 1.30 -11.72
CA PRO A 66 12.55 2.47 -11.85
C PRO A 66 12.32 3.11 -10.49
N PHE A 67 12.29 4.44 -10.46
CA PHE A 67 11.97 5.20 -9.26
C PHE A 67 11.08 6.40 -9.58
N LEU A 68 10.39 6.89 -8.55
CA LEU A 68 9.63 8.14 -8.59
C LEU A 68 9.95 8.96 -7.34
N LEU A 69 10.44 10.19 -7.56
CA LEU A 69 10.62 11.17 -6.52
C LEU A 69 9.30 11.95 -6.33
N LEU A 70 8.74 11.87 -5.14
CA LEU A 70 7.53 12.59 -4.76
C LEU A 70 7.90 13.80 -3.89
N THR A 71 7.30 14.95 -4.15
CA THR A 71 7.65 16.21 -3.47
C THR A 71 6.68 16.61 -2.37
N SER A 72 5.38 16.24 -2.52
CA SER A 72 4.36 16.57 -1.52
C SER A 72 4.52 15.75 -0.24
N ASP A 73 4.18 16.33 0.91
CA ASP A 73 4.04 15.65 2.19
C ASP A 73 2.61 15.12 2.44
N ARG A 74 1.64 15.56 1.63
CA ARG A 74 0.26 15.09 1.70
C ARG A 74 0.13 13.76 0.97
N VAL A 75 -0.43 12.78 1.66
CA VAL A 75 -0.53 11.42 1.12
C VAL A 75 -1.48 11.33 -0.08
N GLU A 76 -2.50 12.18 -0.13
CA GLU A 76 -3.43 12.26 -1.26
C GLU A 76 -2.70 12.68 -2.54
N ASP A 77 -1.86 13.72 -2.46
CA ASP A 77 -1.05 14.19 -3.58
C ASP A 77 -0.01 13.15 -4.01
N GLN A 78 0.60 12.46 -3.04
CA GLN A 78 1.52 11.35 -3.31
C GLN A 78 0.81 10.23 -4.06
N LEU A 79 -0.37 9.80 -3.60
CA LEU A 79 -1.15 8.75 -4.25
C LEU A 79 -1.57 9.15 -5.66
N LYS A 80 -2.03 10.41 -5.83
CA LYS A 80 -2.37 10.98 -7.14
C LYS A 80 -1.15 11.00 -8.07
N GLY A 81 0.00 11.44 -7.57
CA GLY A 81 1.26 11.46 -8.33
C GLY A 81 1.67 10.06 -8.81
N VAL A 82 1.61 9.06 -7.94
CA VAL A 82 1.91 7.67 -8.30
C VAL A 82 0.90 7.14 -9.30
N ALA A 83 -0.40 7.37 -9.07
CA ALA A 83 -1.46 6.92 -9.96
C ALA A 83 -1.32 7.52 -11.37
N ALA A 84 -1.03 8.80 -11.48
CA ALA A 84 -0.82 9.48 -12.76
C ALA A 84 0.42 8.98 -13.50
N ASN A 85 1.58 8.88 -12.81
CA ASN A 85 2.83 8.45 -13.43
C ASN A 85 2.78 7.02 -13.96
N PHE A 86 2.13 6.13 -13.24
CA PHE A 86 2.09 4.69 -13.58
C PHE A 86 0.74 4.24 -14.14
N LYS A 87 -0.18 5.17 -14.41
CA LYS A 87 -1.54 4.90 -14.92
C LYS A 87 -2.28 3.85 -14.10
N LEU A 88 -2.23 3.99 -12.77
CA LEU A 88 -2.82 3.01 -11.87
C LEU A 88 -4.36 3.10 -11.87
N ASN A 89 -5.00 1.94 -11.92
CA ASN A 89 -6.44 1.84 -11.65
C ASN A 89 -6.66 1.63 -10.15
N LEU A 90 -6.84 2.70 -9.39
CA LEU A 90 -7.03 2.64 -7.94
C LEU A 90 -8.36 1.98 -7.52
N LYS A 91 -9.31 1.79 -8.45
CA LYS A 91 -10.60 1.10 -8.24
C LYS A 91 -10.58 -0.36 -8.72
N GLY A 92 -9.49 -0.82 -9.34
CA GLY A 92 -9.45 -2.14 -9.98
C GLY A 92 -9.62 -3.31 -9.00
N ASN A 93 -8.80 -3.34 -7.96
CA ASN A 93 -8.77 -4.42 -6.97
C ASN A 93 -8.59 -3.90 -5.53
N PRO A 94 -9.41 -2.95 -5.06
CA PRO A 94 -9.26 -2.41 -3.72
C PRO A 94 -9.54 -3.45 -2.65
N PHE A 95 -8.93 -3.29 -1.48
CA PHE A 95 -9.15 -4.12 -0.28
C PHE A 95 -8.84 -5.62 -0.48
N THR A 96 -7.87 -5.93 -1.33
CA THR A 96 -7.40 -7.31 -1.53
C THR A 96 -6.13 -7.64 -0.74
N LEU A 97 -5.45 -6.62 -0.21
CA LEU A 97 -4.22 -6.75 0.56
C LEU A 97 -4.39 -6.23 1.99
N CYS A 98 -3.72 -6.88 2.93
CA CYS A 98 -3.62 -6.40 4.30
C CYS A 98 -2.83 -5.08 4.34
N ILE A 99 -3.43 -4.05 4.94
CA ILE A 99 -2.84 -2.72 5.06
C ILE A 99 -1.56 -2.71 5.90
N ASP A 100 -1.41 -3.64 6.84
CA ASP A 100 -0.29 -3.69 7.76
C ASP A 100 0.87 -4.55 7.23
N CYS A 101 0.60 -5.73 6.69
CA CYS A 101 1.66 -6.66 6.29
C CYS A 101 1.74 -6.99 4.79
N ASN A 102 0.93 -6.33 3.95
CA ASN A 102 0.99 -6.49 2.48
C ASN A 102 0.73 -7.94 1.99
N LYS A 103 0.00 -8.73 2.76
CA LYS A 103 -0.35 -10.11 2.39
C LYS A 103 -1.81 -10.19 1.94
N PRO A 104 -2.17 -11.17 1.09
CA PRO A 104 -3.52 -11.32 0.61
C PRO A 104 -4.54 -11.42 1.73
N LEU A 105 -5.71 -10.82 1.51
CA LEU A 105 -6.90 -11.00 2.32
C LEU A 105 -7.74 -12.12 1.73
N VAL A 106 -8.18 -13.04 2.56
CA VAL A 106 -9.02 -14.18 2.18
C VAL A 106 -10.39 -14.05 2.84
N LYS A 107 -11.44 -14.46 2.14
CA LYS A 107 -12.79 -14.51 2.71
C LYS A 107 -12.83 -15.50 3.87
N ILE A 108 -13.56 -15.14 4.91
CA ILE A 108 -13.78 -16.00 6.09
C ILE A 108 -15.25 -15.97 6.44
N SER A 109 -15.78 -17.10 6.93
CA SER A 109 -17.19 -17.23 7.24
C SER A 109 -17.59 -16.40 8.48
N LYS A 110 -18.87 -16.09 8.60
CA LYS A 110 -19.39 -15.37 9.77
C LYS A 110 -19.20 -16.19 11.05
N GLU A 111 -19.39 -17.50 10.94
CA GLU A 111 -19.23 -18.45 12.05
C GLU A 111 -17.80 -18.45 12.58
N ASP A 112 -16.80 -18.35 11.69
CA ASP A 112 -15.40 -18.34 12.04
C ASP A 112 -14.93 -17.03 12.71
N VAL A 113 -15.72 -15.95 12.61
CA VAL A 113 -15.41 -14.66 13.27
C VAL A 113 -16.12 -14.49 14.62
N ALA A 114 -17.00 -15.41 15.00
CA ALA A 114 -17.69 -15.37 16.27
C ALA A 114 -16.67 -15.28 17.43
N GLY A 115 -16.87 -14.32 18.33
CA GLY A 115 -15.97 -14.07 19.45
C GLY A 115 -14.62 -13.44 19.10
N LYS A 116 -14.32 -13.19 17.80
CA LYS A 116 -13.06 -12.58 17.33
C LYS A 116 -13.23 -11.12 16.89
N VAL A 117 -14.45 -10.66 16.79
CA VAL A 117 -14.82 -9.26 16.47
C VAL A 117 -15.78 -8.74 17.53
N PRO A 118 -15.92 -7.41 17.68
CA PRO A 118 -16.91 -6.84 18.60
C PRO A 118 -18.32 -7.33 18.29
N GLU A 119 -19.14 -7.54 19.30
CA GLU A 119 -20.51 -8.08 19.17
C GLU A 119 -21.36 -7.24 18.18
N PHE A 120 -21.28 -5.91 18.27
CA PHE A 120 -21.95 -5.02 17.33
C PHE A 120 -21.55 -5.30 15.88
N VAL A 121 -20.26 -5.57 15.62
CA VAL A 121 -19.74 -5.88 14.28
C VAL A 121 -20.27 -7.23 13.82
N TYR A 122 -20.25 -8.23 14.69
CA TYR A 122 -20.78 -9.55 14.38
C TYR A 122 -22.26 -9.53 14.00
N GLN A 123 -23.06 -8.73 14.74
CA GLN A 123 -24.50 -8.62 14.47
C GLN A 123 -24.84 -7.86 13.19
N ASN A 124 -24.05 -6.81 12.86
CA ASN A 124 -24.42 -5.87 11.80
C ASN A 124 -23.71 -6.11 10.46
N TYR A 125 -22.68 -6.97 10.41
CA TYR A 125 -21.93 -7.25 9.17
C TYR A 125 -21.93 -8.74 8.85
N ASN A 126 -21.96 -9.06 7.53
CA ASN A 126 -22.01 -10.44 7.04
C ASN A 126 -20.83 -10.80 6.13
N LYS A 127 -20.00 -9.84 5.78
CA LYS A 127 -18.84 -10.05 4.90
C LYS A 127 -17.56 -9.72 5.63
N PHE A 128 -16.74 -10.73 5.81
CA PHE A 128 -15.47 -10.63 6.51
C PHE A 128 -14.33 -11.15 5.63
N VAL A 129 -13.16 -10.53 5.77
CA VAL A 129 -11.92 -11.02 5.20
C VAL A 129 -10.83 -11.05 6.27
N GLN A 130 -9.92 -12.00 6.17
CA GLN A 130 -8.84 -12.17 7.11
C GLN A 130 -7.50 -12.14 6.40
N CYS A 131 -6.50 -11.51 7.01
CA CYS A 131 -5.15 -11.57 6.50
C CYS A 131 -4.58 -12.99 6.63
N SER A 132 -4.06 -13.53 5.55
CA SER A 132 -3.44 -14.86 5.52
C SER A 132 -2.23 -14.99 6.47
N ASN A 133 -1.57 -13.87 6.81
CA ASN A 133 -0.38 -13.83 7.65
C ASN A 133 -0.66 -13.40 9.10
N CYS A 134 -1.09 -12.15 9.33
CA CYS A 134 -1.27 -11.62 10.70
C CYS A 134 -2.62 -11.97 11.33
N LYS A 135 -3.51 -12.65 10.59
CA LYS A 135 -4.84 -13.09 11.02
C LYS A 135 -5.81 -11.97 11.40
N LYS A 136 -5.46 -10.71 11.17
CA LYS A 136 -6.34 -9.56 11.39
C LYS A 136 -7.57 -9.67 10.51
N ILE A 137 -8.74 -9.41 11.09
CA ILE A 137 -10.04 -9.49 10.43
C ILE A 137 -10.48 -8.08 10.02
N PHE A 138 -11.04 -7.96 8.81
CA PHE A 138 -11.57 -6.71 8.27
C PHE A 138 -13.00 -6.93 7.78
N TRP A 139 -13.82 -5.86 7.84
CA TRP A 139 -15.21 -5.85 7.42
C TRP A 139 -15.57 -4.53 6.75
N GLY A 140 -16.73 -4.47 6.10
CA GLY A 140 -17.22 -3.29 5.41
C GLY A 140 -17.93 -2.34 6.39
N GLY A 141 -17.19 -1.52 7.10
CA GLY A 141 -17.74 -0.49 7.99
C GLY A 141 -17.44 0.92 7.50
N THR A 142 -17.81 1.92 8.31
CA THR A 142 -17.59 3.36 8.06
C THR A 142 -16.13 3.69 7.73
N HIS A 143 -15.18 2.93 8.28
CA HIS A 143 -13.77 3.09 7.97
C HIS A 143 -13.43 2.74 6.50
N LYS A 144 -14.04 1.66 5.98
CA LYS A 144 -13.91 1.27 4.58
C LYS A 144 -14.54 2.31 3.66
N GLU A 145 -15.75 2.77 3.98
CA GLU A 145 -16.46 3.81 3.21
C GLU A 145 -15.65 5.10 3.14
N ARG A 146 -15.03 5.51 4.24
CA ARG A 146 -14.13 6.67 4.27
C ARG A 146 -12.92 6.49 3.36
N MET A 147 -12.31 5.31 3.35
CA MET A 147 -11.17 5.01 2.48
C MET A 147 -11.58 5.02 1.00
N GLU A 148 -12.75 4.47 0.66
CA GLU A 148 -13.32 4.51 -0.69
C GLU A 148 -13.58 5.95 -1.14
N GLY A 149 -14.09 6.80 -0.26
CA GLY A 149 -14.30 8.23 -0.50
C GLY A 149 -12.99 8.97 -0.83
N ILE A 150 -11.91 8.69 -0.12
CA ILE A 150 -10.60 9.30 -0.38
C ILE A 150 -10.04 8.83 -1.73
N ILE A 151 -10.12 7.53 -2.04
CA ILE A 151 -9.71 7.01 -3.36
C ILE A 151 -10.50 7.70 -4.48
N LYS A 152 -11.81 7.85 -4.30
CA LYS A 152 -12.66 8.54 -5.26
C LYS A 152 -12.22 10.00 -5.47
N ALA A 153 -11.99 10.74 -4.40
CA ALA A 153 -11.53 12.13 -4.45
C ALA A 153 -10.15 12.27 -5.14
N VAL A 154 -9.24 11.32 -4.95
CA VAL A 154 -7.93 11.31 -5.63
C VAL A 154 -8.07 11.10 -7.14
N ILE A 155 -9.07 10.36 -7.59
CA ILE A 155 -9.28 10.05 -9.01
C ILE A 155 -10.03 11.18 -9.74
N GLU A 156 -10.95 11.85 -9.05
CA GLU A 156 -11.84 12.87 -9.64
C GLU A 156 -11.22 14.27 -9.69
N ASN A 157 -10.12 14.52 -8.99
CA ASN A 157 -9.36 15.77 -8.98
C ASN A 157 -8.01 15.63 -9.71
#